data_1e13981e2e27c2c9f5201abbfbe2d359
#
_entry.id   1e13981e2e27c2c9f5201abbfbe2d359
#
_cell.length_a   1.000
_cell.length_b   1.000
_cell.length_c   1.000
_cell.angle_alpha   90.00
_cell.angle_beta   90.00
_cell.angle_gamma   90.00
#
_symmetry.space_group_name_H-M   'P 1'
#
loop_
_entity.id
_entity.type
_entity.pdbx_description
1 polymer ?
#
loop_
_entity_poly.entity_id
_entity_poly.type
_entity_poly.pdbx_seq_one_letter_code
_entity_poly.pdbx_strand_id
1 'polypeptide(L)'
;MKTNCKWKDVMSVYNSLPQYEKLFLGDRFVDSPHTVFRWVERHHGVVTGFIEAYDMNEKGSHEGELILTVAIRPNYRGIGVLEYLHNEVVQFMKRSKYTKLVWFAKDANIISKYCARKLGYTWKYHELDHDVFELEKSQLY
;
A
#
# COMPACT_ATOMS: atom_id res chain seq x y z
N MET A 1 -14.36 3.70 -7.04
CA MET A 1 -13.26 2.95 -6.42
C MET A 1 -13.36 1.47 -6.77
N LYS A 2 -12.27 0.88 -7.20
CA LYS A 2 -12.23 -0.57 -7.41
C LYS A 2 -11.91 -1.29 -6.10
N THR A 3 -12.76 -2.23 -5.70
CA THR A 3 -12.62 -2.90 -4.41
C THR A 3 -13.26 -4.29 -4.40
N ASN A 4 -12.73 -5.18 -3.56
CA ASN A 4 -13.33 -6.49 -3.26
C ASN A 4 -13.78 -6.58 -1.79
N CYS A 5 -13.86 -5.45 -1.08
CA CYS A 5 -14.07 -5.46 0.37
C CYS A 5 -14.75 -4.18 0.85
N LYS A 6 -15.07 -4.17 2.15
CA LYS A 6 -15.58 -3.02 2.88
C LYS A 6 -14.50 -2.47 3.81
N TRP A 7 -14.68 -1.23 4.26
CA TRP A 7 -13.76 -0.61 5.20
C TRP A 7 -13.58 -1.44 6.48
N LYS A 8 -14.62 -2.10 6.96
CA LYS A 8 -14.51 -2.97 8.14
C LYS A 8 -13.49 -4.11 7.96
N ASP A 9 -13.29 -4.58 6.72
CA ASP A 9 -12.31 -5.63 6.43
C ASP A 9 -10.88 -5.09 6.59
N VAL A 10 -10.64 -3.86 6.12
CA VAL A 10 -9.36 -3.17 6.31
C VAL A 10 -9.11 -2.96 7.81
N MET A 11 -10.11 -2.49 8.54
CA MET A 11 -9.99 -2.25 9.99
C MET A 11 -9.74 -3.52 10.77
N SER A 12 -10.24 -4.67 10.32
CA SER A 12 -9.96 -5.94 11.00
C SER A 12 -8.48 -6.30 10.98
N VAL A 13 -7.79 -5.97 9.89
CA VAL A 13 -6.33 -6.15 9.79
C VAL A 13 -5.61 -5.10 10.64
N TYR A 14 -6.00 -3.81 10.51
CA TYR A 14 -5.41 -2.73 11.29
C TYR A 14 -5.46 -3.02 12.79
N ASN A 15 -6.62 -3.44 13.29
CA ASN A 15 -6.81 -3.73 14.71
C ASN A 15 -6.00 -4.93 15.20
N SER A 16 -5.54 -5.81 14.29
CA SER A 16 -4.69 -6.95 14.63
C SER A 16 -3.22 -6.59 14.80
N LEU A 17 -2.81 -5.38 14.37
CA LEU A 17 -1.41 -4.97 14.36
C LEU A 17 -0.95 -4.54 15.76
N PRO A 18 0.32 -4.80 16.11
CA PRO A 18 0.93 -4.21 17.31
C PRO A 18 0.89 -2.67 17.23
N GLN A 19 0.87 -2.01 18.39
CA GLN A 19 0.76 -0.56 18.44
C GLN A 19 1.87 0.15 17.65
N TYR A 20 3.12 -0.35 17.72
CA TYR A 20 4.22 0.28 17.00
C TYR A 20 4.05 0.19 15.49
N GLU A 21 3.40 -0.85 14.98
CA GLU A 21 3.12 -0.99 13.55
C GLU A 21 1.97 -0.07 13.11
N LYS A 22 0.97 0.12 13.97
CA LYS A 22 -0.11 1.08 13.69
C LYS A 22 0.43 2.48 13.47
N LEU A 23 1.46 2.87 14.22
CA LEU A 23 2.10 4.17 14.07
C LEU A 23 2.76 4.35 12.70
N PHE A 24 3.20 3.26 12.06
CA PHE A 24 3.76 3.33 10.71
C PHE A 24 2.72 3.66 9.65
N LEU A 25 1.44 3.40 9.92
CA LEU A 25 0.34 3.72 8.99
C LEU A 25 -0.17 5.14 9.15
N GLY A 26 0.39 5.90 10.11
CA GLY A 26 0.05 7.29 10.39
C GLY A 26 -0.91 7.44 11.55
N ASP A 27 -0.95 8.66 12.12
CA ASP A 27 -1.74 8.99 13.31
C ASP A 27 -3.24 8.93 13.06
N ARG A 28 -3.66 9.09 11.79
CA ARG A 28 -5.05 9.07 11.38
C ARG A 28 -5.24 8.08 10.24
N PHE A 29 -5.38 6.82 10.61
CA PHE A 29 -5.74 5.80 9.65
C PHE A 29 -7.26 5.85 9.46
N VAL A 30 -7.71 6.42 8.34
CA VAL A 30 -9.12 6.69 8.07
C VAL A 30 -9.50 6.26 6.65
N ASP A 31 -10.79 6.07 6.43
CA ASP A 31 -11.34 5.80 5.09
C ASP A 31 -11.28 7.10 4.27
N SER A 32 -10.30 7.20 3.38
CA SER A 32 -10.05 8.40 2.59
C SER A 32 -10.97 8.47 1.37
N PRO A 33 -11.55 9.65 1.05
CA PRO A 33 -12.31 9.83 -0.19
C PRO A 33 -11.42 9.80 -1.44
N HIS A 34 -10.08 9.85 -1.29
CA HIS A 34 -9.13 9.81 -2.40
C HIS A 34 -8.68 8.39 -2.75
N THR A 35 -9.15 7.39 -2.03
CA THR A 35 -8.86 5.99 -2.33
C THR A 35 -9.51 5.58 -3.64
N VAL A 36 -8.72 5.09 -4.58
CA VAL A 36 -9.21 4.63 -5.88
C VAL A 36 -9.17 3.11 -6.03
N PHE A 37 -8.43 2.45 -5.15
CA PHE A 37 -8.28 0.99 -5.16
C PHE A 37 -8.16 0.51 -3.71
N ARG A 38 -8.92 -0.55 -3.39
CA ARG A 38 -8.90 -1.16 -2.05
C ARG A 38 -9.11 -2.66 -2.22
N TRP A 39 -8.16 -3.46 -1.76
CA TRP A 39 -8.20 -4.90 -1.98
C TRP A 39 -7.75 -5.65 -0.75
N VAL A 40 -8.40 -6.77 -0.47
CA VAL A 40 -8.00 -7.66 0.63
C VAL A 40 -7.76 -9.07 0.12
N GLU A 41 -6.93 -9.82 0.83
CA GLU A 41 -6.81 -11.27 0.67
C GLU A 41 -7.54 -11.92 1.82
N ARG A 42 -8.19 -13.04 1.54
CA ARG A 42 -8.89 -13.86 2.55
C ARG A 42 -8.38 -15.29 2.52
N HIS A 43 -8.25 -15.87 3.70
CA HIS A 43 -7.86 -17.25 3.88
C HIS A 43 -8.80 -17.90 4.90
N HIS A 44 -9.59 -18.88 4.47
CA HIS A 44 -10.61 -19.53 5.32
C HIS A 44 -11.53 -18.52 6.02
N GLY A 45 -11.98 -17.50 5.30
CA GLY A 45 -12.87 -16.47 5.83
C GLY A 45 -12.19 -15.38 6.65
N VAL A 46 -10.89 -15.47 6.90
CA VAL A 46 -10.12 -14.46 7.64
C VAL A 46 -9.50 -13.48 6.65
N VAL A 47 -9.66 -12.19 6.88
CA VAL A 47 -8.98 -11.14 6.12
C VAL A 47 -7.54 -11.10 6.60
N THR A 48 -6.60 -11.50 5.73
CA THR A 48 -5.19 -11.67 6.10
C THR A 48 -4.37 -10.41 5.90
N GLY A 49 -4.79 -9.56 4.95
CA GLY A 49 -4.09 -8.32 4.64
C GLY A 49 -4.91 -7.44 3.72
N PHE A 50 -4.48 -6.17 3.60
CA PHE A 50 -5.08 -5.22 2.68
C PHE A 50 -4.03 -4.40 1.97
N ILE A 51 -4.41 -3.87 0.81
CA ILE A 51 -3.66 -2.81 0.12
C ILE A 51 -4.65 -1.75 -0.35
N GLU A 52 -4.25 -0.49 -0.20
CA GLU A 52 -5.02 0.65 -0.71
C GLU A 52 -4.11 1.54 -1.56
N ALA A 53 -4.70 2.15 -2.57
CA ALA A 53 -4.02 3.13 -3.40
C ALA A 53 -4.82 4.43 -3.43
N TYR A 54 -4.13 5.54 -3.18
CA TYR A 54 -4.72 6.88 -3.11
C TYR A 54 -4.26 7.73 -4.27
N ASP A 55 -5.19 8.47 -4.86
CA ASP A 55 -4.88 9.53 -5.81
C ASP A 55 -4.74 10.84 -5.02
N MET A 56 -3.49 11.30 -4.83
CA MET A 56 -3.19 12.52 -4.07
C MET A 56 -3.09 13.77 -4.95
N ASN A 57 -3.59 13.71 -6.17
CA ASN A 57 -3.48 14.81 -7.12
C ASN A 57 -4.54 15.90 -6.91
N GLU A 58 -4.73 16.35 -5.67
CA GLU A 58 -5.72 17.38 -5.33
C GLU A 58 -5.41 18.74 -5.97
N LYS A 59 -4.11 19.03 -6.19
CA LYS A 59 -3.65 20.34 -6.67
C LYS A 59 -2.89 20.27 -8.00
N GLY A 60 -2.98 19.13 -8.71
CA GLY A 60 -2.33 18.95 -10.00
C GLY A 60 -0.82 18.71 -9.95
N SER A 61 -0.21 18.58 -8.76
CA SER A 61 1.24 18.42 -8.61
C SER A 61 1.73 16.96 -8.62
N HIS A 62 0.81 15.98 -8.49
CA HIS A 62 1.15 14.56 -8.42
C HIS A 62 0.33 13.74 -9.42
N GLU A 63 0.16 14.31 -10.62
CA GLU A 63 -0.63 13.66 -11.65
C GLU A 63 -0.05 12.29 -12.03
N GLY A 64 -0.93 11.29 -12.07
CA GLY A 64 -0.55 9.92 -12.42
C GLY A 64 0.06 9.10 -11.29
N GLU A 65 0.21 9.67 -10.09
CA GLU A 65 0.81 8.97 -8.95
C GLU A 65 -0.27 8.35 -8.05
N LEU A 66 -0.02 7.11 -7.62
CA LEU A 66 -0.80 6.43 -6.59
C LEU A 66 0.08 6.16 -5.37
N ILE A 67 -0.38 6.60 -4.20
CA ILE A 67 0.30 6.33 -2.94
C ILE A 67 -0.31 5.09 -2.32
N LEU A 68 0.54 4.15 -1.89
CA LEU A 68 0.11 2.86 -1.36
C LEU A 68 0.13 2.83 0.16
N THR A 69 -0.85 2.15 0.73
CA THR A 69 -0.86 1.70 2.12
C THR A 69 -1.12 0.20 2.11
N VAL A 70 -0.31 -0.56 2.82
CA VAL A 70 -0.44 -2.02 2.88
C VAL A 70 -0.13 -2.50 4.29
N ALA A 71 -0.89 -3.49 4.74
CA ALA A 71 -0.59 -4.18 5.99
C ALA A 71 -1.05 -5.63 5.91
N ILE A 72 -0.28 -6.50 6.54
CA ILE A 72 -0.55 -7.94 6.60
C ILE A 72 -0.68 -8.32 8.07
N ARG A 73 -1.71 -9.08 8.39
CA ARG A 73 -1.91 -9.64 9.73
C ARG A 73 -0.66 -10.42 10.12
N PRO A 74 -0.11 -10.23 11.34
CA PRO A 74 1.20 -10.83 11.69
C PRO A 74 1.34 -12.33 11.41
N ASN A 75 0.29 -13.11 11.69
CA ASN A 75 0.33 -14.56 11.51
C ASN A 75 0.30 -15.03 10.04
N TYR A 76 0.11 -14.10 9.11
CA TYR A 76 0.00 -14.41 7.68
C TYR A 76 1.14 -13.80 6.87
N ARG A 77 2.23 -13.40 7.53
CA ARG A 77 3.41 -12.85 6.86
C ARG A 77 4.32 -13.97 6.35
N GLY A 78 5.05 -13.67 5.26
CA GLY A 78 6.01 -14.61 4.69
C GLY A 78 5.41 -15.73 3.86
N ILE A 79 4.11 -15.66 3.52
CA ILE A 79 3.41 -16.70 2.74
C ILE A 79 2.82 -16.17 1.43
N GLY A 80 3.28 -15.00 0.96
CA GLY A 80 2.90 -14.49 -0.36
C GLY A 80 1.71 -13.53 -0.38
N VAL A 81 1.15 -13.13 0.77
CA VAL A 81 0.00 -12.22 0.81
C VAL A 81 0.36 -10.85 0.25
N LEU A 82 1.53 -10.32 0.64
CA LEU A 82 1.99 -9.02 0.13
C LEU A 82 2.15 -9.04 -1.40
N GLU A 83 2.79 -10.06 -1.92
CA GLU A 83 3.03 -10.21 -3.36
C GLU A 83 1.71 -10.31 -4.13
N TYR A 84 0.74 -11.05 -3.58
CA TYR A 84 -0.60 -11.15 -4.16
C TYR A 84 -1.29 -9.77 -4.21
N LEU A 85 -1.32 -9.07 -3.09
CA LEU A 85 -1.98 -7.75 -2.99
C LEU A 85 -1.30 -6.73 -3.90
N HIS A 86 0.03 -6.73 -3.92
CA HIS A 86 0.79 -5.83 -4.76
C HIS A 86 0.52 -6.09 -6.24
N ASN A 87 0.45 -7.36 -6.64
CA ASN A 87 0.12 -7.70 -8.02
C ASN A 87 -1.26 -7.19 -8.43
N GLU A 88 -2.22 -7.22 -7.52
CA GLU A 88 -3.57 -6.70 -7.81
C GLU A 88 -3.54 -5.20 -8.10
N VAL A 89 -2.79 -4.42 -7.32
CA VAL A 89 -2.69 -2.97 -7.59
C VAL A 89 -1.88 -2.69 -8.85
N VAL A 90 -0.87 -3.50 -9.16
CA VAL A 90 -0.11 -3.39 -10.41
C VAL A 90 -1.03 -3.63 -11.61
N GLN A 91 -1.87 -4.65 -11.57
CA GLN A 91 -2.82 -4.91 -12.65
C GLN A 91 -3.84 -3.77 -12.80
N PHE A 92 -4.30 -3.21 -11.70
CA PHE A 92 -5.15 -2.03 -11.71
C PHE A 92 -4.45 -0.84 -12.39
N MET A 93 -3.21 -0.56 -12.00
CA MET A 93 -2.44 0.54 -12.58
C MET A 93 -2.24 0.35 -14.09
N LYS A 94 -1.92 -0.87 -14.53
CA LYS A 94 -1.71 -1.16 -15.96
C LYS A 94 -2.93 -0.84 -16.82
N ARG A 95 -4.13 -0.95 -16.25
CA ARG A 95 -5.40 -0.72 -16.96
C ARG A 95 -5.97 0.68 -16.74
N SER A 96 -5.21 1.54 -16.07
CA SER A 96 -5.67 2.88 -15.68
C SER A 96 -4.78 3.96 -16.26
N LYS A 97 -5.15 5.21 -15.99
CA LYS A 97 -4.36 6.39 -16.36
C LYS A 97 -3.11 6.58 -15.49
N TYR A 98 -3.01 5.87 -14.37
CA TYR A 98 -1.90 6.05 -13.44
C TYR A 98 -0.61 5.47 -14.00
N THR A 99 0.51 6.14 -13.70
CA THR A 99 1.82 5.82 -14.29
C THR A 99 2.88 5.45 -13.25
N LYS A 100 2.59 5.65 -11.97
CA LYS A 100 3.58 5.49 -10.91
C LYS A 100 2.93 5.03 -9.62
N LEU A 101 3.55 4.06 -8.94
CA LEU A 101 3.22 3.69 -7.57
C LEU A 101 4.26 4.30 -6.63
N VAL A 102 3.80 4.91 -5.54
CA VAL A 102 4.64 5.55 -4.54
C VAL A 102 4.48 4.83 -3.21
N TRP A 103 5.61 4.47 -2.60
CA TRP A 103 5.69 3.74 -1.33
C TRP A 103 6.43 4.59 -0.31
N PHE A 104 5.75 4.94 0.78
CA PHE A 104 6.37 5.65 1.90
C PHE A 104 6.74 4.65 2.99
N ALA A 105 7.97 4.76 3.50
CA ALA A 105 8.42 3.94 4.63
C ALA A 105 9.04 4.84 5.69
N LYS A 106 8.47 4.81 6.90
CA LYS A 106 9.02 5.54 8.06
C LYS A 106 10.45 5.09 8.33
N ASP A 107 11.27 5.98 8.90
CA ASP A 107 12.70 5.72 9.12
C ASP A 107 12.95 4.44 9.92
N ALA A 108 12.14 4.19 10.95
CA ALA A 108 12.27 3.01 11.79
C ALA A 108 11.70 1.73 11.15
N ASN A 109 10.98 1.83 10.03
CA ASN A 109 10.31 0.69 9.41
C ASN A 109 11.22 0.01 8.37
N ILE A 110 12.25 -0.68 8.86
CA ILE A 110 13.26 -1.35 8.01
C ILE A 110 12.62 -2.45 7.15
N ILE A 111 11.64 -3.15 7.70
CA ILE A 111 10.95 -4.24 6.99
C ILE A 111 10.18 -3.67 5.77
N SER A 112 9.51 -2.53 5.94
CA SER A 112 8.81 -1.87 4.84
C SER A 112 9.77 -1.47 3.73
N LYS A 113 10.93 -0.93 4.09
CA LYS A 113 11.97 -0.55 3.11
C LYS A 113 12.49 -1.77 2.33
N TYR A 114 12.70 -2.88 3.04
CA TYR A 114 13.11 -4.15 2.42
C TYR A 114 12.04 -4.63 1.44
N CYS A 115 10.77 -4.59 1.85
CA CYS A 115 9.65 -5.01 1.01
C CYS A 115 9.53 -4.18 -0.27
N ALA A 116 9.68 -2.85 -0.16
CA ALA A 116 9.65 -1.97 -1.32
C ALA A 116 10.73 -2.35 -2.34
N ARG A 117 11.95 -2.56 -1.89
CA ARG A 117 13.07 -2.96 -2.76
C ARG A 117 12.84 -4.33 -3.39
N LYS A 118 12.34 -5.28 -2.61
CA LYS A 118 12.05 -6.63 -3.09
C LYS A 118 10.98 -6.62 -4.19
N LEU A 119 10.01 -5.71 -4.08
CA LEU A 119 8.95 -5.57 -5.09
C LEU A 119 9.38 -4.76 -6.32
N GLY A 120 10.64 -4.29 -6.35
CA GLY A 120 11.19 -3.60 -7.51
C GLY A 120 11.16 -2.07 -7.44
N TYR A 121 10.78 -1.51 -6.32
CA TYR A 121 10.77 -0.04 -6.14
C TYR A 121 12.20 0.49 -6.04
N THR A 122 12.37 1.72 -6.54
CA THR A 122 13.63 2.47 -6.44
C THR A 122 13.49 3.58 -5.42
N TRP A 123 14.46 3.71 -4.51
CA TRP A 123 14.55 4.84 -3.59
C TRP A 123 14.73 6.14 -4.37
N LYS A 124 13.96 7.17 -4.04
CA LYS A 124 14.01 8.47 -4.72
C LYS A 124 14.56 9.57 -3.83
N TYR A 125 14.02 9.71 -2.63
CA TYR A 125 14.47 10.73 -1.69
C TYR A 125 13.98 10.43 -0.28
N HIS A 126 14.58 11.14 0.68
CA HIS A 126 14.15 11.17 2.07
C HIS A 126 13.45 12.50 2.35
N GLU A 127 12.30 12.45 3.01
CA GLU A 127 11.53 13.64 3.37
C GLU A 127 10.98 13.50 4.77
N LEU A 128 11.25 14.48 5.65
CA LEU A 128 10.82 14.48 7.04
C LEU A 128 11.31 13.21 7.78
N ASP A 129 10.40 12.28 8.09
CA ASP A 129 10.68 11.07 8.85
C ASP A 129 10.52 9.80 8.03
N HIS A 130 10.53 9.90 6.69
CA HIS A 130 10.29 8.74 5.83
C HIS A 130 11.11 8.78 4.55
N ASP A 131 11.36 7.59 4.00
CA ASP A 131 11.91 7.40 2.65
C ASP A 131 10.78 7.25 1.65
N VAL A 132 11.00 7.76 0.43
CA VAL A 132 10.06 7.66 -0.68
C VAL A 132 10.66 6.75 -1.75
N PHE A 133 9.91 5.70 -2.08
CA PHE A 133 10.25 4.73 -3.13
C PHE A 133 9.21 4.83 -4.25
N GLU A 134 9.64 4.59 -5.49
CA GLU A 134 8.76 4.66 -6.64
C GLU A 134 8.93 3.48 -7.57
N LEU A 135 7.81 3.04 -8.17
CA LEU A 135 7.78 2.03 -9.22
C LEU A 135 7.03 2.62 -10.41
N GLU A 136 7.75 2.80 -11.51
CA GLU A 136 7.20 3.35 -12.73
C GLU A 136 6.45 2.28 -13.53
N LYS A 137 5.30 2.65 -14.12
CA LYS A 137 4.52 1.75 -14.97
C LYS A 137 5.37 1.18 -16.12
N SER A 138 6.27 1.99 -16.69
CA SER A 138 7.18 1.59 -17.77
C SER A 138 8.13 0.46 -17.36
N GLN A 139 8.40 0.28 -16.06
CA GLN A 139 9.26 -0.80 -15.55
C GLN A 139 8.56 -2.16 -15.50
N LEU A 140 7.24 -2.19 -15.73
CA LEU A 140 6.41 -3.38 -15.59
C LEU A 140 6.18 -4.13 -16.91
N TYR A 141 6.75 -3.64 -18.00
CA TYR A 141 6.59 -4.20 -19.35
C TYR A 141 7.90 -4.68 -19.94
#